data_f7dfdb11a4fd0e70dba49bef29918dcd
#
_entry.id   f7dfdb11a4fd0e70dba49bef29918dcd
#
_cell.length_a   1.000
_cell.length_b   1.000
_cell.length_c   1.000
_cell.angle_alpha   90.00
_cell.angle_beta   90.00
_cell.angle_gamma   90.00
#
_symmetry.space_group_name_H-M   'P 1'
#
loop_
_entity.id
_entity.type
_entity.pdbx_description
1 polymer ?
#
loop_
_entity_poly.entity_id
_entity_poly.type
_entity_poly.pdbx_seq_one_letter_code
_entity_poly.pdbx_strand_id
1 'polypeptide(L)'
;MKKISANILDGKFEHLVDEDNLQITHLQIKKGEEIPNHKSDKSVVVVIYNGKVDFKGVNGNQIIIPGDIITMDPNEIHALKALEDSDLMVIKVKI
;
A
#
# COMPACT_ATOMS: atom_id res chain seq x y z
N MET A 1 24.29 0.23 6.20
CA MET A 1 22.91 0.58 6.59
C MET A 1 22.50 1.86 5.89
N LYS A 2 21.29 1.89 5.36
CA LYS A 2 20.71 3.10 4.76
C LYS A 2 19.45 3.48 5.51
N LYS A 3 19.28 4.77 5.74
CA LYS A 3 18.02 5.32 6.21
C LYS A 3 17.34 6.03 5.04
N ILE A 4 16.10 5.64 4.75
CA ILE A 4 15.30 6.24 3.69
C ILE A 4 14.05 6.81 4.34
N SER A 5 13.71 8.05 4.03
CA SER A 5 12.56 8.72 4.62
C SER A 5 11.51 9.01 3.57
N ALA A 6 10.25 8.78 3.93
CA ALA A 6 9.13 9.17 3.09
C ALA A 6 8.94 10.68 3.14
N ASN A 7 8.55 11.26 2.01
CA ASN A 7 8.26 12.68 1.91
C ASN A 7 6.77 12.94 2.04
N ILE A 8 6.40 14.19 2.27
CA ILE A 8 5.01 14.61 2.17
C ILE A 8 4.70 14.78 0.68
N LEU A 9 3.70 14.05 0.20
CA LEU A 9 3.31 14.04 -1.20
C LEU A 9 1.95 14.70 -1.36
N ASP A 10 1.59 15.05 -2.60
CA ASP A 10 0.28 15.60 -2.93
C ASP A 10 -0.56 14.52 -3.62
N GLY A 11 -1.05 13.55 -2.83
CA GLY A 11 -1.89 12.47 -3.30
C GLY A 11 -1.21 11.56 -4.31
N LYS A 12 0.05 11.26 -4.10
CA LYS A 12 0.90 10.54 -5.05
C LYS A 12 1.60 9.38 -4.37
N PHE A 13 2.46 8.73 -5.12
CA PHE A 13 3.33 7.68 -4.59
C PHE A 13 4.79 8.01 -4.94
N GLU A 14 5.69 7.43 -4.18
CA GLU A 14 7.13 7.48 -4.46
C GLU A 14 7.75 6.13 -4.15
N HIS A 15 8.66 5.71 -5.01
CA HIS A 15 9.41 4.49 -4.78
C HIS A 15 10.61 4.81 -3.88
N LEU A 16 10.60 4.24 -2.67
CA LEU A 16 11.68 4.44 -1.71
C LEU A 16 12.80 3.44 -1.91
N VAL A 17 12.45 2.22 -2.28
CA VAL A 17 13.37 1.15 -2.66
C VAL A 17 12.86 0.55 -3.96
N ASP A 18 13.72 0.43 -4.95
CA ASP A 18 13.33 -0.12 -6.24
C ASP A 18 14.46 -1.03 -6.75
N GLU A 19 14.44 -2.26 -6.29
CA GLU A 19 15.41 -3.29 -6.65
C GLU A 19 14.67 -4.49 -7.26
N ASP A 20 15.39 -5.39 -7.92
CA ASP A 20 14.79 -6.52 -8.63
C ASP A 20 13.94 -7.42 -7.74
N ASN A 21 14.37 -7.62 -6.50
CA ASN A 21 13.72 -8.55 -5.58
C ASN A 21 12.95 -7.84 -4.45
N LEU A 22 13.04 -6.54 -4.36
CA LEU A 22 12.40 -5.76 -3.29
C LEU A 22 12.02 -4.38 -3.78
N GLN A 23 10.75 -4.05 -3.63
CA GLN A 23 10.25 -2.70 -3.90
C GLN A 23 9.49 -2.22 -2.68
N ILE A 24 9.75 -0.99 -2.25
CA ILE A 24 9.00 -0.34 -1.19
C ILE A 24 8.51 1.00 -1.73
N THR A 25 7.20 1.17 -1.74
CA THR A 25 6.54 2.37 -2.25
C THR A 25 5.77 3.04 -1.11
N HIS A 26 6.03 4.31 -0.91
CA HIS A 26 5.19 5.14 -0.07
C HIS A 26 3.99 5.58 -0.91
N LEU A 27 2.80 5.26 -0.44
CA LEU A 27 1.55 5.63 -1.07
C LEU A 27 0.82 6.60 -0.15
N GLN A 28 0.56 7.80 -0.64
CA GLN A 28 -0.22 8.80 0.09
C GLN A 28 -1.53 9.05 -0.66
N ILE A 29 -2.64 8.79 0.01
CA ILE A 29 -3.97 8.94 -0.59
C ILE A 29 -4.80 9.87 0.27
N LYS A 30 -5.47 10.80 -0.38
CA LYS A 30 -6.36 11.74 0.29
C LYS A 30 -7.74 11.13 0.48
N LYS A 31 -8.42 11.56 1.50
CA LYS A 31 -9.79 11.13 1.80
C LYS A 31 -10.66 11.15 0.55
N GLY A 32 -11.32 10.03 0.29
CA GLY A 32 -12.20 9.85 -0.85
C GLY A 32 -11.53 9.35 -2.12
N GLU A 33 -10.21 9.40 -2.20
CA GLU A 33 -9.49 8.87 -3.36
C GLU A 33 -9.50 7.34 -3.35
N GLU A 34 -9.54 6.77 -4.56
CA GLU A 34 -9.57 5.33 -4.75
C GLU A 34 -8.42 4.89 -5.63
N ILE A 35 -7.93 3.68 -5.37
CA ILE A 35 -7.07 2.96 -6.29
C ILE A 35 -7.90 1.79 -6.82
N PRO A 36 -8.14 1.73 -8.14
CA PRO A 36 -8.99 0.70 -8.72
C PRO A 36 -8.34 -0.68 -8.67
N ASN A 37 -9.11 -1.70 -9.00
CA ASN A 37 -8.64 -3.07 -9.02
C ASN A 37 -7.34 -3.21 -9.79
N HIS A 38 -6.38 -3.84 -9.15
CA HIS A 38 -5.08 -4.14 -9.74
C HIS A 38 -4.48 -5.36 -9.06
N LYS A 39 -3.39 -5.87 -9.61
CA LYS A 39 -2.66 -7.00 -9.04
C LYS A 39 -1.17 -6.85 -9.30
N SER A 40 -0.37 -7.57 -8.53
CA SER A 40 1.07 -7.67 -8.71
C SER A 40 1.46 -9.12 -8.86
N ASP A 41 2.49 -9.41 -9.63
CA ASP A 41 3.05 -10.76 -9.75
C ASP A 41 3.98 -11.12 -8.58
N LYS A 42 4.15 -10.20 -7.63
CA LYS A 42 4.96 -10.39 -6.43
C LYS A 42 4.08 -10.57 -5.20
N SER A 43 4.65 -11.11 -4.14
CA SER A 43 4.02 -11.08 -2.82
C SER A 43 4.03 -9.64 -2.32
N VAL A 44 2.93 -9.21 -1.72
CA VAL A 44 2.75 -7.82 -1.30
C VAL A 44 2.42 -7.76 0.18
N VAL A 45 3.06 -6.85 0.88
CA VAL A 45 2.71 -6.49 2.26
C VAL A 45 2.38 -5.00 2.27
N VAL A 46 1.22 -4.66 2.80
CA VAL A 46 0.80 -3.27 2.96
C VAL A 46 0.81 -2.94 4.44
N VAL A 47 1.52 -1.88 4.80
CA VAL A 47 1.58 -1.37 6.17
C VAL A 47 1.00 0.03 6.16
N ILE A 48 -0.09 0.23 6.89
CA ILE A 48 -0.65 1.56 7.08
C ILE A 48 -0.05 2.18 8.35
N TYR A 49 0.42 3.41 8.25
CA TYR A 49 0.99 4.09 9.42
C TYR A 49 0.31 5.43 9.72
N ASN A 50 -0.59 5.88 8.87
CA ASN A 50 -1.39 7.06 9.09
C ASN A 50 -2.73 6.93 8.37
N GLY A 51 -3.83 7.34 9.00
CA GLY A 51 -5.13 7.40 8.37
C GLY A 51 -5.99 6.15 8.53
N LYS A 52 -6.87 5.94 7.55
CA LYS A 52 -7.86 4.85 7.57
C LYS A 52 -8.25 4.51 6.14
N VAL A 53 -8.19 3.24 5.80
CA VAL A 53 -8.40 2.77 4.42
C VAL A 53 -9.37 1.59 4.43
N ASP A 54 -10.30 1.60 3.49
CA ASP A 54 -11.14 0.45 3.14
C ASP A 54 -10.40 -0.34 2.07
N PHE A 55 -9.86 -1.49 2.45
CA PHE A 55 -9.09 -2.35 1.57
C PHE A 55 -10.00 -3.44 1.03
N LYS A 56 -10.11 -3.52 -0.30
CA LYS A 56 -11.05 -4.41 -0.98
C LYS A 56 -10.31 -5.56 -1.63
N GLY A 57 -10.63 -6.77 -1.21
CA GLY A 57 -10.09 -8.00 -1.77
C GLY A 57 -11.18 -8.88 -2.37
N VAL A 58 -10.77 -10.00 -2.97
CA VAL A 58 -11.72 -10.96 -3.58
C VAL A 58 -12.68 -11.57 -2.57
N ASN A 59 -12.22 -11.71 -1.32
CA ASN A 59 -12.99 -12.37 -0.25
C ASN A 59 -13.66 -11.39 0.71
N GLY A 60 -13.78 -10.14 0.33
CA GLY A 60 -14.41 -9.12 1.16
C GLY A 60 -13.51 -7.94 1.44
N ASN A 61 -14.03 -7.00 2.19
CA ASN A 61 -13.36 -5.76 2.52
C ASN A 61 -12.84 -5.78 3.94
N GLN A 62 -11.71 -5.11 4.18
CA GLN A 62 -11.14 -4.90 5.50
C GLN A 62 -10.86 -3.42 5.69
N ILE A 63 -11.31 -2.84 6.79
CA ILE A 63 -10.91 -1.49 7.16
C ILE A 63 -9.63 -1.61 7.98
N ILE A 64 -8.60 -0.90 7.53
CA ILE A 64 -7.29 -0.93 8.18
C ILE A 64 -6.93 0.44 8.75
N ILE A 65 -6.28 0.41 9.90
CA ILE A 65 -5.80 1.59 10.64
C ILE A 65 -4.34 1.36 11.04
N PRO A 66 -3.61 2.39 11.50
CA PRO A 66 -2.23 2.22 11.92
C PRO A 66 -2.04 1.06 12.89
N GLY A 67 -1.08 0.20 12.61
CA GLY A 67 -0.83 -1.04 13.32
C GLY A 67 -1.30 -2.27 12.57
N ASP A 68 -2.17 -2.11 11.58
CA ASP A 68 -2.64 -3.21 10.75
C ASP A 68 -1.72 -3.42 9.56
N ILE A 69 -1.67 -4.66 9.09
CA ILE A 69 -1.01 -5.00 7.83
C ILE A 69 -1.93 -5.86 6.99
N ILE A 70 -1.76 -5.77 5.68
CA ILE A 70 -2.40 -6.65 4.71
C ILE A 70 -1.30 -7.43 4.01
N THR A 71 -1.47 -8.74 3.88
CA THR A 71 -0.58 -9.56 3.07
C THR A 71 -1.36 -10.14 1.89
N MET A 72 -0.74 -10.17 0.73
CA MET A 72 -1.36 -10.68 -0.48
C MET A 72 -0.41 -11.59 -1.22
N ASP A 73 -0.96 -12.68 -1.74
CA ASP A 73 -0.23 -13.60 -2.61
C ASP A 73 -0.07 -12.98 -4.02
N PRO A 74 0.88 -13.48 -4.81
CA PRO A 74 1.00 -13.03 -6.20
C PRO A 74 -0.32 -13.14 -6.96
N ASN A 75 -0.60 -12.13 -7.77
CA ASN A 75 -1.78 -12.04 -8.64
C ASN A 75 -3.13 -11.89 -7.93
N GLU A 76 -3.12 -11.62 -6.65
CA GLU A 76 -4.35 -11.36 -5.90
C GLU A 76 -4.89 -9.97 -6.25
N ILE A 77 -6.12 -9.92 -6.73
CA ILE A 77 -6.76 -8.67 -7.16
C ILE A 77 -7.24 -7.89 -5.94
N HIS A 78 -6.93 -6.61 -5.91
CA HIS A 78 -7.30 -5.74 -4.80
C HIS A 78 -7.51 -4.30 -5.25
N ALA A 79 -8.26 -3.57 -4.44
CA ALA A 79 -8.50 -2.14 -4.59
C ALA A 79 -8.52 -1.51 -3.21
N LEU A 80 -8.48 -0.19 -3.15
CA LEU A 80 -8.59 0.49 -1.88
C LEU A 80 -9.21 1.88 -2.03
N LYS A 81 -9.80 2.35 -0.95
CA LYS A 81 -10.37 3.69 -0.85
C LYS A 81 -9.95 4.32 0.47
N ALA A 82 -9.41 5.51 0.41
CA ALA A 82 -9.05 6.25 1.61
C ALA A 82 -10.30 6.81 2.29
N LEU A 83 -10.52 6.44 3.54
CA LEU A 83 -11.61 6.98 4.36
C LEU A 83 -11.16 8.26 5.07
N GLU A 84 -9.87 8.43 5.23
CA GLU A 84 -9.18 9.61 5.73
C GLU A 84 -7.90 9.78 4.94
N ASP A 85 -7.25 10.94 5.04
CA ASP A 85 -5.93 11.11 4.45
C ASP A 85 -4.99 10.06 5.05
N SER A 86 -4.36 9.28 4.18
CA SER A 86 -3.65 8.07 4.62
C SER A 86 -2.29 7.94 4.00
N ASP A 87 -1.39 7.32 4.75
CA ASP A 87 -0.04 6.96 4.30
C ASP A 87 0.17 5.46 4.52
N LEU A 88 0.61 4.78 3.47
CA LEU A 88 0.88 3.36 3.48
C LEU A 88 2.27 3.08 2.91
N MET A 89 2.89 2.02 3.42
CA MET A 89 4.07 1.43 2.78
C MET A 89 3.63 0.16 2.09
N VAL A 90 3.86 0.10 0.79
CA VAL A 90 3.58 -1.07 -0.04
C VAL A 90 4.89 -1.76 -0.33
N ILE A 91 5.05 -2.97 0.20
CA ILE A 91 6.29 -3.73 0.10
C ILE A 91 6.03 -4.91 -0.84
N LYS A 92 6.77 -4.97 -1.93
CA LYS A 92 6.68 -6.04 -2.91
C LYS A 92 7.96 -6.86 -2.87
N VAL A 93 7.80 -8.16 -2.69
CA VAL A 93 8.91 -9.08 -2.57
C VAL A 93 8.78 -10.16 -3.63
N LYS A 94 9.83 -10.34 -4.40
CA LYS A 94 9.92 -11.44 -5.34
C LYS A 94 10.41 -12.67 -4.59
N ILE A 95 9.65 -13.73 -4.66
CA ILE A 95 9.97 -14.99 -4.00
C ILE A 95 10.50 -15.99 -5.03
#